data_dcc144d44da763b8b55e21b21340b4ff
#
_entry.id   dcc144d44da763b8b55e21b21340b4ff
#
_cell.length_a   1.000
_cell.length_b   1.000
_cell.length_c   1.000
_cell.angle_alpha   90.00
_cell.angle_beta   90.00
_cell.angle_gamma   90.00
#
_symmetry.space_group_name_H-M   'P 1'
#
loop_
_entity.id
_entity.type
_entity.pdbx_description
1 polymer ?
#
loop_
_entity_poly.entity_id
_entity_poly.type
_entity_poly.pdbx_seq_one_letter_code
_entity_poly.pdbx_strand_id
1 'polypeptide(L)'
;MSAEEITTLDDKAASIWHVDRTARVSQLVSGDPTSPRALVLVRDNGRNSAFVEIEGTDHPENDPRVLEVEAACARGWEEGAGADIDATVIMCTVGSCDMLEEAVRAILAQDHQRFSLVVVDNAPHTGQTREKLAGITDTRMSIVSASRPGLSRARNRGVLAARGEVIVFTDDDAIVDPHWLTAMIDPFTASPYVAATTGIALPLEERYKAQRWFESRGGFPKDMSPRVWCVGDVPSGLEALGEKGDGGPLFPITTARVGAGVCMAMRRDVLMEVGPFDPALGAGTSTRGGEDLDMFARILATGDVIVHTPDALVHHRHRVDEAGLDKQIRGNGSGMAALLTKAII
;
A
#
# COMPACT_ATOMS: atom_id res chain seq x y z
N MET A 1 -32.88 8.40 -10.96
CA MET A 1 -31.73 7.98 -11.77
C MET A 1 -31.40 6.57 -11.38
N SER A 2 -31.54 5.62 -12.28
CA SER A 2 -31.32 4.20 -12.02
C SER A 2 -29.82 3.89 -11.88
N ALA A 3 -29.49 2.85 -11.12
CA ALA A 3 -28.11 2.41 -10.87
C ALA A 3 -27.30 2.02 -12.14
N GLU A 4 -27.92 2.05 -13.31
CA GLU A 4 -27.31 1.72 -14.61
C GLU A 4 -26.52 2.88 -15.26
N GLU A 5 -26.60 4.11 -14.73
CA GLU A 5 -25.92 5.28 -15.35
C GLU A 5 -24.45 5.46 -14.89
N ILE A 6 -23.88 4.56 -14.09
CA ILE A 6 -22.76 4.97 -13.24
C ILE A 6 -21.43 4.31 -13.60
N THR A 7 -21.39 3.28 -14.45
CA THR A 7 -20.15 2.57 -14.76
C THR A 7 -19.86 2.64 -16.25
N THR A 8 -19.47 3.81 -16.72
CA THR A 8 -19.04 3.95 -18.13
C THR A 8 -17.61 3.43 -18.26
N LEU A 9 -17.43 2.35 -19.04
CA LEU A 9 -16.12 1.95 -19.52
C LEU A 9 -15.48 3.17 -20.20
N ASP A 10 -14.20 3.41 -19.90
CA ASP A 10 -13.44 4.50 -20.51
C ASP A 10 -12.98 4.05 -21.90
N ASP A 11 -13.25 4.86 -22.92
CA ASP A 11 -12.68 4.69 -24.27
C ASP A 11 -11.14 4.81 -24.28
N LYS A 12 -10.57 5.33 -23.17
CA LYS A 12 -9.13 5.44 -22.90
C LYS A 12 -8.65 4.45 -21.84
N ALA A 13 -9.38 3.34 -21.64
CA ALA A 13 -8.94 2.26 -20.77
C ALA A 13 -7.51 1.84 -21.11
N ALA A 14 -6.71 1.51 -20.09
CA ALA A 14 -5.34 1.05 -20.28
C ALA A 14 -5.20 -0.43 -19.89
N SER A 15 -4.33 -1.15 -20.59
CA SER A 15 -3.75 -2.39 -20.10
C SER A 15 -2.65 -2.09 -19.08
N ILE A 16 -2.45 -3.00 -18.11
CA ILE A 16 -1.40 -2.87 -17.10
C ILE A 16 -0.43 -4.02 -17.25
N TRP A 17 0.85 -3.69 -17.36
CA TRP A 17 1.92 -4.63 -17.63
C TRP A 17 3.04 -4.52 -16.61
N HIS A 18 3.68 -5.66 -16.32
CA HIS A 18 5.01 -5.72 -15.74
C HIS A 18 6.01 -6.11 -16.83
N VAL A 19 7.11 -5.38 -16.94
CA VAL A 19 8.20 -5.67 -17.86
C VAL A 19 9.50 -5.74 -17.08
N ASP A 20 10.11 -6.93 -17.02
CA ASP A 20 11.49 -7.06 -16.54
C ASP A 20 12.43 -7.00 -17.76
N ARG A 21 13.17 -5.88 -17.85
CA ARG A 21 14.09 -5.61 -18.97
C ARG A 21 15.28 -6.56 -18.98
N THR A 22 15.74 -6.98 -17.80
CA THR A 22 16.88 -7.89 -17.67
C THR A 22 16.53 -9.30 -18.12
N ALA A 23 15.38 -9.79 -17.67
CA ALA A 23 14.86 -11.08 -18.07
C ALA A 23 14.23 -11.07 -19.47
N ARG A 24 13.93 -9.88 -20.03
CA ARG A 24 13.18 -9.69 -21.28
C ARG A 24 11.81 -10.40 -21.26
N VAL A 25 11.09 -10.22 -20.16
CA VAL A 25 9.77 -10.83 -19.96
C VAL A 25 8.75 -9.72 -19.75
N SER A 26 7.63 -9.81 -20.44
CA SER A 26 6.45 -8.99 -20.19
C SER A 26 5.30 -9.87 -19.69
N GLN A 27 4.56 -9.35 -18.73
CA GLN A 27 3.39 -9.98 -18.13
C GLN A 27 2.23 -9.00 -18.10
N LEU A 28 1.12 -9.35 -18.74
CA LEU A 28 -0.14 -8.61 -18.59
C LEU A 28 -0.69 -8.86 -17.17
N VAL A 29 -0.83 -7.78 -16.40
CA VAL A 29 -1.43 -7.81 -15.06
C VAL A 29 -2.94 -7.72 -15.18
N SER A 30 -3.44 -6.77 -15.99
CA SER A 30 -4.88 -6.60 -16.20
C SER A 30 -5.18 -5.80 -17.46
N GLY A 31 -6.46 -5.77 -17.84
CA GLY A 31 -6.96 -5.02 -18.99
C GLY A 31 -6.92 -5.85 -20.29
N ASP A 32 -7.22 -5.17 -21.39
CA ASP A 32 -7.18 -5.74 -22.74
C ASP A 32 -5.80 -5.42 -23.37
N PRO A 33 -5.01 -6.40 -23.80
CA PRO A 33 -3.71 -6.13 -24.44
C PRO A 33 -3.83 -5.28 -25.72
N THR A 34 -5.01 -5.21 -26.31
CA THR A 34 -5.29 -4.35 -27.49
C THR A 34 -5.72 -2.94 -27.13
N SER A 35 -5.74 -2.58 -25.86
CA SER A 35 -6.07 -1.23 -25.42
C SER A 35 -5.16 -0.18 -26.07
N PRO A 36 -5.66 1.02 -26.38
CA PRO A 36 -4.86 2.07 -27.03
C PRO A 36 -3.79 2.68 -26.12
N ARG A 37 -3.81 2.34 -24.84
CA ARG A 37 -2.85 2.76 -23.81
C ARG A 37 -2.36 1.58 -23.00
N ALA A 38 -1.12 1.62 -22.57
CA ALA A 38 -0.57 0.68 -21.60
C ALA A 38 0.15 1.43 -20.48
N LEU A 39 -0.09 1.00 -19.25
CA LEU A 39 0.65 1.40 -18.05
C LEU A 39 1.63 0.29 -17.73
N VAL A 40 2.91 0.61 -17.73
CA VAL A 40 3.99 -0.37 -17.63
C VAL A 40 4.82 -0.13 -16.38
N LEU A 41 4.82 -1.11 -15.48
CA LEU A 41 5.83 -1.18 -14.43
C LEU A 41 7.09 -1.81 -15.01
N VAL A 42 8.15 -1.01 -15.04
CA VAL A 42 9.47 -1.45 -15.53
C VAL A 42 10.29 -1.97 -14.35
N ARG A 43 10.88 -3.15 -14.53
CA ARG A 43 11.75 -3.80 -13.55
C ARG A 43 13.12 -4.11 -14.14
N ASP A 44 14.12 -4.14 -13.27
CA ASP A 44 15.47 -4.62 -13.54
C ASP A 44 15.86 -5.66 -12.50
N ASN A 45 16.05 -6.91 -12.90
CA ASN A 45 16.33 -8.02 -11.98
C ASN A 45 15.29 -8.09 -10.84
N GLY A 46 14.00 -7.97 -11.18
CA GLY A 46 12.90 -8.00 -10.21
C GLY A 46 12.68 -6.69 -9.43
N ARG A 47 13.56 -5.70 -9.51
CA ARG A 47 13.47 -4.40 -8.81
C ARG A 47 12.70 -3.38 -9.62
N ASN A 48 11.82 -2.66 -8.99
CA ASN A 48 11.02 -1.63 -9.63
C ASN A 48 11.87 -0.39 -9.97
N SER A 49 11.83 0.04 -11.25
CA SER A 49 12.60 1.16 -11.79
C SER A 49 11.73 2.35 -12.14
N ALA A 50 10.58 2.12 -12.79
CA ALA A 50 9.67 3.18 -13.24
C ALA A 50 8.26 2.64 -13.46
N PHE A 51 7.31 3.56 -13.47
CA PHE A 51 5.95 3.30 -13.93
C PHE A 51 5.62 4.32 -15.02
N VAL A 52 5.49 3.82 -16.27
CA VAL A 52 5.39 4.67 -17.47
C VAL A 52 4.11 4.38 -18.22
N GLU A 53 3.57 5.40 -18.87
CA GLU A 53 2.47 5.26 -19.83
C GLU A 53 3.02 5.24 -21.26
N ILE A 54 2.60 4.25 -22.02
CA ILE A 54 2.97 4.09 -23.44
C ILE A 54 1.72 3.95 -24.32
N GLU A 55 1.88 4.05 -25.62
CA GLU A 55 0.84 3.61 -26.56
C GLU A 55 0.60 2.13 -26.40
N GLY A 56 -0.64 1.68 -26.56
CA GLY A 56 -1.01 0.28 -26.39
C GLY A 56 -0.28 -0.62 -27.39
N THR A 57 0.28 -1.70 -26.90
CA THR A 57 1.01 -2.69 -27.66
C THR A 57 0.94 -4.03 -26.92
N ASP A 58 1.04 -5.13 -27.64
CA ASP A 58 1.20 -6.49 -27.13
C ASP A 58 2.67 -6.84 -26.80
N HIS A 59 3.61 -5.94 -27.14
CA HIS A 59 5.04 -6.06 -26.91
C HIS A 59 5.63 -4.85 -26.19
N PRO A 60 5.16 -4.50 -24.95
CA PRO A 60 5.61 -3.32 -24.25
C PRO A 60 7.11 -3.34 -23.91
N GLU A 61 7.74 -4.52 -23.86
CA GLU A 61 9.18 -4.68 -23.63
C GLU A 61 10.07 -4.12 -24.76
N ASN A 62 9.49 -3.81 -25.91
CA ASN A 62 10.19 -3.24 -27.05
C ASN A 62 9.99 -1.71 -27.21
N ASP A 63 9.13 -1.08 -26.37
CA ASP A 63 8.87 0.36 -26.44
C ASP A 63 10.11 1.16 -25.97
N PRO A 64 10.57 2.18 -26.72
CA PRO A 64 11.71 3.01 -26.33
C PRO A 64 11.57 3.61 -24.94
N ARG A 65 10.37 4.06 -24.54
CA ARG A 65 10.10 4.63 -23.20
C ARG A 65 10.31 3.63 -22.07
N VAL A 66 10.14 2.33 -22.35
CA VAL A 66 10.45 1.25 -21.41
C VAL A 66 11.94 0.95 -21.39
N LEU A 67 12.57 0.92 -22.59
CA LEU A 67 13.99 0.58 -22.74
C LEU A 67 14.93 1.68 -22.20
N GLU A 68 14.54 2.95 -22.29
CA GLU A 68 15.33 4.11 -21.92
C GLU A 68 15.16 4.55 -20.47
N VAL A 69 14.32 3.87 -19.69
CA VAL A 69 14.18 4.13 -18.24
C VAL A 69 15.52 3.95 -17.54
N GLU A 70 15.83 4.82 -16.59
CA GLU A 70 16.99 4.63 -15.72
C GLU A 70 16.89 3.31 -14.95
N ALA A 71 18.04 2.69 -14.67
CA ALA A 71 18.08 1.45 -13.90
C ALA A 71 17.55 1.67 -12.47
N ALA A 72 17.01 0.60 -11.88
CA ALA A 72 16.52 0.65 -10.50
C ALA A 72 17.60 1.17 -9.55
N CYS A 73 17.23 2.10 -8.67
CA CYS A 73 18.15 2.66 -7.68
C CYS A 73 18.70 1.57 -6.77
N ALA A 74 19.96 1.71 -6.34
CA ALA A 74 20.54 0.84 -5.33
C ALA A 74 19.71 0.91 -4.02
N ARG A 75 19.64 -0.19 -3.29
CA ARG A 75 19.03 -0.27 -1.96
C ARG A 75 20.14 -0.31 -0.92
N GLY A 76 19.92 0.36 0.21
CA GLY A 76 20.87 0.36 1.33
C GLY A 76 20.75 -0.87 2.25
N TRP A 77 20.08 -1.92 1.77
CA TRP A 77 19.91 -3.19 2.48
C TRP A 77 20.02 -4.36 1.49
N GLU A 78 20.35 -5.54 2.01
CA GLU A 78 20.39 -6.77 1.22
C GLU A 78 19.01 -7.40 1.10
N GLU A 79 18.70 -7.94 -0.06
CA GLU A 79 17.46 -8.69 -0.31
C GLU A 79 17.45 -9.98 0.53
N GLY A 80 16.35 -10.22 1.23
CA GLY A 80 16.20 -11.36 2.13
C GLY A 80 16.89 -11.22 3.48
N ALA A 81 17.52 -10.06 3.76
CA ALA A 81 18.17 -9.83 5.05
C ALA A 81 17.20 -9.99 6.23
N GLY A 82 15.92 -9.67 6.02
CA GLY A 82 14.86 -9.80 7.01
C GLY A 82 14.23 -11.18 7.14
N ALA A 83 14.78 -12.23 6.49
CA ALA A 83 14.17 -13.56 6.43
C ALA A 83 13.88 -14.19 7.81
N ASP A 84 14.63 -13.81 8.85
CA ASP A 84 14.44 -14.29 10.22
C ASP A 84 13.47 -13.44 11.06
N ILE A 85 13.00 -12.31 10.54
CA ILE A 85 12.06 -11.44 11.25
C ILE A 85 10.65 -12.04 11.19
N ASP A 86 10.02 -12.24 12.34
CA ASP A 86 8.63 -12.67 12.42
C ASP A 86 7.69 -11.49 12.10
N ALA A 87 6.83 -11.65 11.09
CA ALA A 87 5.86 -10.65 10.72
C ALA A 87 4.42 -11.06 11.04
N THR A 88 3.55 -10.07 11.24
CA THR A 88 2.10 -10.27 11.20
C THR A 88 1.50 -9.32 10.18
N VAL A 89 0.91 -9.87 9.13
CA VAL A 89 0.10 -9.09 8.18
C VAL A 89 -1.29 -8.90 8.77
N ILE A 90 -1.78 -7.66 8.79
CA ILE A 90 -3.13 -7.29 9.22
C ILE A 90 -3.90 -6.79 8.00
N MET A 91 -4.99 -7.45 7.68
CA MET A 91 -5.98 -7.03 6.68
C MET A 91 -7.31 -6.75 7.37
N CYS A 92 -7.84 -5.53 7.21
CA CYS A 92 -9.14 -5.16 7.75
C CYS A 92 -10.20 -5.23 6.65
N THR A 93 -11.36 -5.83 6.95
CA THR A 93 -12.45 -5.97 5.98
C THR A 93 -13.80 -5.82 6.66
N VAL A 94 -14.81 -5.41 5.88
CA VAL A 94 -16.22 -5.53 6.25
C VAL A 94 -16.91 -6.71 5.53
N GLY A 95 -16.14 -7.50 4.77
CA GLY A 95 -16.60 -8.69 4.07
C GLY A 95 -17.31 -8.43 2.74
N SER A 96 -17.61 -7.18 2.39
CA SER A 96 -18.34 -6.86 1.15
C SER A 96 -17.44 -6.87 -0.10
N CYS A 97 -16.13 -6.71 0.04
CA CYS A 97 -15.19 -6.72 -1.08
C CYS A 97 -15.21 -8.08 -1.79
N ASP A 98 -15.40 -8.08 -3.10
CA ASP A 98 -15.37 -9.30 -3.93
C ASP A 98 -13.94 -9.83 -4.15
N MET A 99 -12.92 -9.01 -3.98
CA MET A 99 -11.51 -9.40 -4.06
C MET A 99 -10.95 -10.01 -2.76
N LEU A 100 -11.71 -10.04 -1.66
CA LEU A 100 -11.21 -10.44 -0.34
C LEU A 100 -10.49 -11.81 -0.38
N GLU A 101 -11.05 -12.80 -1.06
CA GLU A 101 -10.43 -14.13 -1.16
C GLU A 101 -9.13 -14.09 -1.95
N GLU A 102 -9.10 -13.38 -3.08
CA GLU A 102 -7.92 -13.21 -3.93
C GLU A 102 -6.80 -12.47 -3.18
N ALA A 103 -7.13 -11.38 -2.50
CA ALA A 103 -6.19 -10.62 -1.69
C ALA A 103 -5.57 -11.46 -0.57
N VAL A 104 -6.38 -12.26 0.12
CA VAL A 104 -5.88 -13.20 1.15
C VAL A 104 -4.97 -14.26 0.53
N ARG A 105 -5.31 -14.82 -0.62
CA ARG A 105 -4.46 -15.81 -1.31
C ARG A 105 -3.13 -15.22 -1.76
N ALA A 106 -3.11 -13.98 -2.25
CA ALA A 106 -1.88 -13.28 -2.62
C ALA A 106 -0.95 -13.07 -1.40
N ILE A 107 -1.50 -12.74 -0.23
CA ILE A 107 -0.71 -12.64 1.01
C ILE A 107 -0.16 -14.02 1.41
N LEU A 108 -0.96 -15.05 1.37
CA LEU A 108 -0.53 -16.41 1.76
C LEU A 108 0.51 -17.01 0.80
N ALA A 109 0.62 -16.47 -0.42
CA ALA A 109 1.60 -16.87 -1.44
C ALA A 109 2.92 -16.09 -1.37
N GLN A 110 3.14 -15.26 -0.35
CA GLN A 110 4.36 -14.46 -0.22
C GLN A 110 5.62 -15.32 -0.06
N ASP A 111 6.74 -14.82 -0.57
CA ASP A 111 8.05 -15.49 -0.52
C ASP A 111 8.67 -15.48 0.89
N HIS A 112 8.35 -14.49 1.72
CA HIS A 112 8.73 -14.47 3.13
C HIS A 112 8.01 -15.59 3.91
N GLN A 113 8.77 -16.43 4.64
CA GLN A 113 8.21 -17.63 5.26
C GLN A 113 7.71 -17.44 6.70
N ARG A 114 8.27 -16.46 7.42
CA ARG A 114 8.03 -16.25 8.84
C ARG A 114 6.95 -15.19 9.08
N PHE A 115 5.70 -15.52 8.72
CA PHE A 115 4.59 -14.61 8.95
C PHE A 115 3.29 -15.32 9.37
N SER A 116 2.40 -14.53 9.94
CA SER A 116 0.99 -14.85 10.17
C SER A 116 0.09 -13.79 9.54
N LEU A 117 -1.12 -14.17 9.17
CA LEU A 117 -2.16 -13.28 8.64
C LEU A 117 -3.31 -13.16 9.64
N VAL A 118 -3.61 -11.94 10.05
CA VAL A 118 -4.77 -11.60 10.86
C VAL A 118 -5.78 -10.84 9.99
N VAL A 119 -6.84 -11.51 9.59
CA VAL A 119 -7.99 -10.87 8.95
C VAL A 119 -8.91 -10.32 10.04
N VAL A 120 -9.11 -9.01 10.05
CA VAL A 120 -9.97 -8.34 11.03
C VAL A 120 -11.35 -8.09 10.41
N ASP A 121 -12.33 -8.86 10.84
CA ASP A 121 -13.72 -8.72 10.43
C ASP A 121 -14.38 -7.57 11.20
N ASN A 122 -14.56 -6.42 10.52
CA ASN A 122 -15.16 -5.21 11.11
C ASN A 122 -16.69 -5.12 10.91
N ALA A 123 -17.28 -6.17 10.34
CA ALA A 123 -18.74 -6.33 10.24
C ALA A 123 -19.17 -7.79 10.56
N PRO A 124 -18.78 -8.37 11.70
CA PRO A 124 -18.94 -9.80 11.98
C PRO A 124 -20.41 -10.26 12.01
N HIS A 125 -21.34 -9.32 12.21
CA HIS A 125 -22.79 -9.58 12.20
C HIS A 125 -23.32 -9.96 10.81
N THR A 126 -22.59 -9.68 9.73
CA THR A 126 -22.99 -10.03 8.36
C THR A 126 -22.66 -11.47 8.00
N GLY A 127 -21.65 -12.07 8.65
CA GLY A 127 -21.12 -13.40 8.32
C GLY A 127 -20.31 -13.46 7.02
N GLN A 128 -20.30 -12.43 6.19
CA GLN A 128 -19.72 -12.42 4.83
C GLN A 128 -18.23 -12.74 4.81
N THR A 129 -17.46 -12.18 5.74
CA THR A 129 -16.00 -12.46 5.83
C THR A 129 -15.73 -13.95 5.98
N ARG A 130 -16.43 -14.60 6.91
CA ARG A 130 -16.24 -16.04 7.18
C ARG A 130 -16.73 -16.90 6.03
N GLU A 131 -17.83 -16.51 5.39
CA GLU A 131 -18.38 -17.21 4.22
C GLU A 131 -17.38 -17.18 3.06
N LYS A 132 -16.86 -15.99 2.68
CA LYS A 132 -15.90 -15.83 1.57
C LYS A 132 -14.57 -16.56 1.81
N LEU A 133 -14.12 -16.62 3.06
CA LEU A 133 -12.84 -17.24 3.42
C LEU A 133 -12.97 -18.70 3.87
N ALA A 134 -14.16 -19.30 3.84
CA ALA A 134 -14.39 -20.67 4.31
C ALA A 134 -13.55 -21.73 3.56
N GLY A 135 -13.19 -21.46 2.30
CA GLY A 135 -12.35 -22.35 1.48
C GLY A 135 -10.84 -22.24 1.74
N ILE A 136 -10.39 -21.33 2.62
CA ILE A 136 -8.98 -21.14 2.94
C ILE A 136 -8.67 -21.82 4.27
N THR A 137 -7.79 -22.83 4.22
CA THR A 137 -7.43 -23.68 5.38
C THR A 137 -5.99 -23.47 5.86
N ASP A 138 -5.31 -22.40 5.42
CA ASP A 138 -3.93 -22.10 5.80
C ASP A 138 -3.82 -21.78 7.29
N THR A 139 -2.94 -22.49 7.99
CA THR A 139 -2.74 -22.36 9.44
C THR A 139 -2.10 -21.04 9.87
N ARG A 140 -1.51 -20.30 8.93
CA ARG A 140 -0.96 -18.96 9.16
C ARG A 140 -2.06 -17.90 9.28
N MET A 141 -3.28 -18.19 8.78
CA MET A 141 -4.41 -17.26 8.79
C MET A 141 -5.27 -17.42 10.04
N SER A 142 -5.68 -16.29 10.60
CA SER A 142 -6.70 -16.22 11.65
C SER A 142 -7.69 -15.09 11.37
N ILE A 143 -8.95 -15.26 11.78
CA ILE A 143 -9.99 -14.22 11.67
C ILE A 143 -10.36 -13.75 13.06
N VAL A 144 -10.22 -12.44 13.31
CA VAL A 144 -10.61 -11.80 14.57
C VAL A 144 -11.72 -10.79 14.33
N SER A 145 -12.69 -10.70 15.24
CA SER A 145 -13.81 -9.78 15.11
C SER A 145 -13.54 -8.43 15.77
N ALA A 146 -13.94 -7.34 15.09
CA ALA A 146 -13.98 -5.99 15.59
C ALA A 146 -15.40 -5.42 15.36
N SER A 147 -16.27 -5.53 16.38
CA SER A 147 -17.71 -5.23 16.25
C SER A 147 -18.04 -3.73 16.18
N ARG A 148 -17.12 -2.86 16.58
CA ARG A 148 -17.31 -1.41 16.46
C ARG A 148 -16.78 -0.93 15.10
N PRO A 149 -17.61 -0.29 14.25
CA PRO A 149 -17.17 0.21 12.95
C PRO A 149 -16.00 1.19 13.06
N GLY A 150 -15.15 1.18 12.03
CA GLY A 150 -14.02 2.10 11.86
C GLY A 150 -12.70 1.39 11.63
N LEU A 151 -11.97 1.81 10.58
CA LEU A 151 -10.71 1.21 10.15
C LEU A 151 -9.63 1.27 11.26
N SER A 152 -9.48 2.41 11.92
CA SER A 152 -8.56 2.56 13.07
C SER A 152 -8.84 1.55 14.19
N ARG A 153 -10.13 1.34 14.50
CA ARG A 153 -10.53 0.34 15.51
C ARG A 153 -10.23 -1.07 15.06
N ALA A 154 -10.43 -1.36 13.78
CA ALA A 154 -10.11 -2.65 13.20
C ALA A 154 -8.60 -2.90 13.22
N ARG A 155 -7.77 -1.92 12.76
CA ARG A 155 -6.31 -2.02 12.82
C ARG A 155 -5.81 -2.23 14.26
N ASN A 156 -6.33 -1.47 15.22
CA ASN A 156 -5.99 -1.63 16.64
C ASN A 156 -6.35 -3.03 17.16
N ARG A 157 -7.49 -3.59 16.74
CA ARG A 157 -7.87 -4.96 17.09
C ARG A 157 -6.90 -5.98 16.49
N GLY A 158 -6.45 -5.75 15.25
CA GLY A 158 -5.42 -6.56 14.59
C GLY A 158 -4.08 -6.49 15.33
N VAL A 159 -3.61 -5.30 15.68
CA VAL A 159 -2.35 -5.09 16.44
C VAL A 159 -2.39 -5.86 17.78
N LEU A 160 -3.52 -5.85 18.48
CA LEU A 160 -3.67 -6.62 19.73
C LEU A 160 -3.63 -8.15 19.52
N ALA A 161 -3.95 -8.63 18.33
CA ALA A 161 -3.91 -10.05 17.98
C ALA A 161 -2.55 -10.47 17.38
N ALA A 162 -1.78 -9.51 16.90
CA ALA A 162 -0.50 -9.72 16.24
C ALA A 162 0.58 -10.20 17.22
N ARG A 163 1.48 -11.05 16.72
CA ARG A 163 2.60 -11.60 17.48
C ARG A 163 3.97 -11.29 16.87
N GLY A 164 4.02 -10.97 15.58
CA GLY A 164 5.25 -10.65 14.88
C GLY A 164 5.98 -9.43 15.45
N GLU A 165 7.27 -9.35 15.19
CA GLU A 165 8.11 -8.19 15.51
C GLU A 165 7.77 -6.99 14.62
N VAL A 166 7.38 -7.29 13.36
CA VAL A 166 6.93 -6.30 12.38
C VAL A 166 5.47 -6.55 12.08
N ILE A 167 4.69 -5.47 12.11
CA ILE A 167 3.27 -5.46 11.76
C ILE A 167 3.11 -4.81 10.40
N VAL A 168 2.55 -5.54 9.45
CA VAL A 168 2.37 -5.10 8.06
C VAL A 168 0.88 -4.92 7.78
N PHE A 169 0.49 -3.85 7.10
CA PHE A 169 -0.90 -3.54 6.79
C PHE A 169 -1.12 -3.51 5.29
N THR A 170 -2.24 -4.07 4.87
CA THR A 170 -2.79 -3.94 3.52
C THR A 170 -4.31 -3.98 3.57
N ASP A 171 -4.98 -3.67 2.45
CA ASP A 171 -6.42 -3.57 2.35
C ASP A 171 -7.03 -4.77 1.58
N ASP A 172 -8.33 -5.00 1.71
CA ASP A 172 -9.05 -6.14 1.11
C ASP A 172 -9.38 -5.95 -0.39
N ASP A 173 -9.07 -4.77 -0.94
CA ASP A 173 -9.16 -4.40 -2.36
C ASP A 173 -7.77 -4.19 -3.01
N ALA A 174 -6.73 -4.78 -2.42
CA ALA A 174 -5.35 -4.73 -2.90
C ALA A 174 -4.76 -6.13 -3.08
N ILE A 175 -4.08 -6.34 -4.22
CA ILE A 175 -3.30 -7.55 -4.50
C ILE A 175 -1.83 -7.23 -4.31
N VAL A 176 -1.20 -7.90 -3.38
CA VAL A 176 0.22 -7.74 -3.07
C VAL A 176 1.09 -8.48 -4.09
N ASP A 177 2.22 -7.87 -4.50
CA ASP A 177 3.23 -8.54 -5.32
C ASP A 177 3.83 -9.74 -4.57
N PRO A 178 4.23 -10.83 -5.23
CA PRO A 178 4.81 -12.00 -4.56
C PRO A 178 6.02 -11.71 -3.67
N HIS A 179 6.76 -10.63 -3.94
CA HIS A 179 7.94 -10.21 -3.18
C HIS A 179 7.65 -9.05 -2.19
N TRP A 180 6.38 -8.64 -2.07
CA TRP A 180 5.98 -7.48 -1.28
C TRP A 180 6.39 -7.57 0.20
N LEU A 181 6.20 -8.73 0.83
CA LEU A 181 6.44 -8.88 2.26
C LEU A 181 7.95 -8.83 2.58
N THR A 182 8.77 -9.51 1.80
CA THR A 182 10.24 -9.43 1.91
C THR A 182 10.71 -7.98 1.73
N ALA A 183 10.25 -7.29 0.68
CA ALA A 183 10.61 -5.91 0.41
C ALA A 183 10.17 -4.93 1.52
N MET A 184 9.05 -5.20 2.20
CA MET A 184 8.60 -4.42 3.36
C MET A 184 9.45 -4.64 4.61
N ILE A 185 10.01 -5.86 4.79
CA ILE A 185 10.69 -6.27 6.02
C ILE A 185 12.19 -5.99 5.97
N ASP A 186 12.85 -6.19 4.85
CA ASP A 186 14.30 -6.09 4.73
C ASP A 186 14.90 -4.77 5.27
N PRO A 187 14.29 -3.58 5.03
CA PRO A 187 14.87 -2.33 5.54
C PRO A 187 15.01 -2.25 7.06
N PHE A 188 14.21 -3.04 7.81
CA PHE A 188 14.30 -3.05 9.28
C PHE A 188 15.62 -3.62 9.80
N THR A 189 16.33 -4.39 8.97
CA THR A 189 17.64 -4.97 9.36
C THR A 189 18.77 -3.94 9.36
N ALA A 190 18.59 -2.84 8.63
CA ALA A 190 19.62 -1.82 8.47
C ALA A 190 19.89 -1.04 9.76
N SER A 191 18.86 -0.81 10.59
CA SER A 191 19.00 -0.09 11.86
C SER A 191 17.78 -0.27 12.75
N PRO A 192 17.93 -0.27 14.07
CA PRO A 192 16.81 -0.21 15.01
C PRO A 192 16.00 1.10 14.90
N TYR A 193 16.57 2.18 14.36
CA TYR A 193 15.87 3.45 14.11
C TYR A 193 14.91 3.39 12.91
N VAL A 194 14.97 2.35 12.07
CA VAL A 194 13.94 2.14 11.05
C VAL A 194 12.68 1.64 11.75
N ALA A 195 11.78 2.55 12.07
CA ALA A 195 10.55 2.28 12.82
C ALA A 195 9.40 1.82 11.94
N ALA A 196 9.40 2.27 10.68
CA ALA A 196 8.37 1.91 9.71
C ALA A 196 8.92 1.85 8.29
N THR A 197 8.20 1.11 7.43
CA THR A 197 8.42 1.11 5.99
C THR A 197 7.14 1.40 5.23
N THR A 198 7.26 2.00 4.06
CA THR A 198 6.16 2.22 3.12
C THR A 198 6.56 1.76 1.73
N GLY A 199 5.59 1.28 0.97
CA GLY A 199 5.79 0.89 -0.42
C GLY A 199 4.94 1.70 -1.38
N ILE A 200 4.79 1.20 -2.60
CA ILE A 200 4.00 1.81 -3.65
C ILE A 200 2.67 1.09 -3.85
N ALA A 201 1.65 1.87 -4.22
CA ALA A 201 0.35 1.35 -4.62
C ALA A 201 0.07 1.79 -6.06
N LEU A 202 0.09 0.83 -6.99
CA LEU A 202 -0.27 1.04 -8.39
C LEU A 202 -1.72 0.63 -8.64
N PRO A 203 -2.36 1.15 -9.69
CA PRO A 203 -3.69 0.68 -10.07
C PRO A 203 -3.66 -0.83 -10.40
N LEU A 204 -4.67 -1.56 -9.93
CA LEU A 204 -4.88 -2.95 -10.37
C LEU A 204 -5.46 -2.98 -11.78
N GLU A 205 -6.27 -1.99 -12.10
CA GLU A 205 -6.90 -1.81 -13.41
C GLU A 205 -7.18 -0.33 -13.67
N GLU A 206 -7.24 0.04 -14.93
CA GLU A 206 -7.67 1.37 -15.38
C GLU A 206 -8.72 1.22 -16.50
N ARG A 207 -9.86 0.64 -16.14
CA ARG A 207 -10.98 0.34 -17.06
C ARG A 207 -12.05 1.41 -17.04
N TYR A 208 -12.18 2.13 -15.92
CA TYR A 208 -13.25 3.08 -15.68
C TYR A 208 -12.71 4.49 -15.57
N LYS A 209 -13.50 5.45 -16.04
CA LYS A 209 -13.17 6.86 -16.03
C LYS A 209 -12.79 7.40 -14.64
N ALA A 210 -13.47 6.92 -13.58
CA ALA A 210 -13.18 7.30 -12.20
C ALA A 210 -11.76 6.87 -11.77
N GLN A 211 -11.31 5.68 -12.18
CA GLN A 211 -9.98 5.16 -11.89
C GLN A 211 -8.91 6.04 -12.56
N ARG A 212 -9.05 6.34 -13.86
CA ARG A 212 -8.16 7.24 -14.57
C ARG A 212 -8.14 8.65 -13.97
N TRP A 213 -9.27 9.18 -13.54
CA TRP A 213 -9.31 10.49 -12.89
C TRP A 213 -8.59 10.50 -11.54
N PHE A 214 -8.67 9.43 -10.77
CA PHE A 214 -7.90 9.30 -9.53
C PHE A 214 -6.40 9.33 -9.83
N GLU A 215 -5.94 8.55 -10.79
CA GLU A 215 -4.54 8.48 -11.20
C GLU A 215 -4.03 9.82 -11.79
N SER A 216 -4.79 10.48 -12.66
CA SER A 216 -4.41 11.76 -13.28
C SER A 216 -4.28 12.91 -12.27
N ARG A 217 -4.85 12.77 -11.07
CA ARG A 217 -4.71 13.73 -9.97
C ARG A 217 -3.61 13.39 -8.99
N GLY A 218 -2.77 12.41 -9.33
CA GLY A 218 -1.62 11.99 -8.55
C GLY A 218 -1.79 10.62 -7.87
N GLY A 219 -3.01 10.09 -7.73
CA GLY A 219 -3.25 8.77 -7.12
C GLY A 219 -2.59 8.60 -5.75
N PHE A 220 -2.04 7.41 -5.51
CA PHE A 220 -1.15 7.16 -4.38
C PHE A 220 0.30 7.58 -4.72
N PRO A 221 1.17 7.85 -3.71
CA PRO A 221 2.59 8.09 -3.94
C PRO A 221 3.25 6.93 -4.71
N LYS A 222 4.05 7.26 -5.75
CA LYS A 222 4.68 6.31 -6.67
C LYS A 222 6.17 6.64 -6.88
N ASP A 223 6.87 7.02 -5.82
CA ASP A 223 8.32 7.25 -5.93
C ASP A 223 9.03 5.90 -6.15
N MET A 224 9.72 5.78 -7.28
CA MET A 224 10.48 4.58 -7.64
C MET A 224 11.90 4.58 -7.06
N SER A 225 12.22 5.58 -6.24
CA SER A 225 13.49 5.68 -5.53
C SER A 225 13.30 5.42 -4.04
N PRO A 226 14.25 4.76 -3.37
CA PRO A 226 14.23 4.65 -1.92
C PRO A 226 14.31 6.04 -1.27
N ARG A 227 13.55 6.25 -0.19
CA ARG A 227 13.57 7.51 0.57
C ARG A 227 13.68 7.23 2.06
N VAL A 228 14.38 8.12 2.74
CA VAL A 228 14.39 8.18 4.21
C VAL A 228 13.57 9.39 4.66
N TRP A 229 12.51 9.13 5.39
CA TRP A 229 11.66 10.16 5.99
C TRP A 229 12.06 10.34 7.45
N CYS A 230 12.50 11.53 7.80
CA CYS A 230 12.91 11.88 9.16
C CYS A 230 12.69 13.38 9.44
N VAL A 231 12.58 13.74 10.71
CA VAL A 231 12.61 15.13 11.16
C VAL A 231 14.07 15.56 11.31
N GLY A 232 14.44 16.70 10.73
CA GLY A 232 15.84 17.12 10.70
C GLY A 232 16.67 16.42 9.63
N ASP A 233 17.95 16.20 9.88
CA ASP A 233 18.86 15.52 8.96
C ASP A 233 18.70 14.00 9.02
N VAL A 234 19.08 13.30 7.97
CA VAL A 234 19.13 11.83 7.99
C VAL A 234 20.12 11.42 9.07
N PRO A 235 19.74 10.53 10.02
CA PRO A 235 20.66 10.07 11.06
C PRO A 235 21.90 9.40 10.47
N SER A 236 23.05 9.64 11.09
CA SER A 236 24.34 9.07 10.65
C SER A 236 24.28 7.54 10.55
N GLY A 237 24.73 7.02 9.41
CA GLY A 237 24.69 5.59 9.11
C GLY A 237 23.43 5.11 8.38
N LEU A 238 22.44 6.00 8.17
CA LEU A 238 21.22 5.67 7.42
C LEU A 238 21.18 6.29 6.02
N GLU A 239 22.22 7.01 5.60
CA GLU A 239 22.31 7.69 4.31
C GLU A 239 22.25 6.69 3.13
N ALA A 240 22.72 5.47 3.36
CA ALA A 240 22.68 4.40 2.36
C ALA A 240 21.26 3.90 2.07
N LEU A 241 20.28 4.12 2.98
CA LEU A 241 18.90 3.65 2.82
C LEU A 241 18.12 4.42 1.76
N GLY A 242 18.60 5.58 1.34
CA GLY A 242 17.98 6.41 0.33
C GLY A 242 18.18 7.90 0.61
N GLU A 243 17.79 8.71 -0.35
CA GLU A 243 17.77 10.15 -0.17
C GLU A 243 16.67 10.57 0.81
N LYS A 244 16.88 11.70 1.49
CA LYS A 244 15.85 12.29 2.33
C LYS A 244 14.61 12.67 1.52
N GLY A 245 13.45 12.23 1.98
CA GLY A 245 12.18 12.56 1.35
C GLY A 245 11.81 14.04 1.50
N ASP A 246 11.29 14.64 0.43
CA ASP A 246 10.68 15.97 0.46
C ASP A 246 9.21 15.89 0.89
N GLY A 247 8.96 16.09 2.16
CA GLY A 247 7.61 16.08 2.75
C GLY A 247 6.80 17.36 2.48
N GLY A 248 7.41 18.37 1.85
CA GLY A 248 6.79 19.67 1.60
C GLY A 248 6.75 20.60 2.83
N PRO A 249 6.14 21.78 2.71
CA PRO A 249 6.25 22.85 3.69
C PRO A 249 5.56 22.57 5.05
N LEU A 250 4.65 21.62 5.10
CA LEU A 250 3.92 21.23 6.32
C LEU A 250 4.40 19.91 6.92
N PHE A 251 5.47 19.31 6.38
CA PHE A 251 6.08 18.13 6.96
C PHE A 251 6.76 18.47 8.30
N PRO A 252 6.66 17.64 9.36
CA PRO A 252 6.03 16.32 9.42
C PRO A 252 4.55 16.32 9.86
N ILE A 253 3.88 17.46 9.90
CA ILE A 253 2.45 17.53 10.27
C ILE A 253 1.61 16.81 9.20
N THR A 254 1.93 17.02 7.90
CA THR A 254 1.33 16.26 6.81
C THR A 254 2.35 15.24 6.28
N THR A 255 1.93 13.98 6.23
CA THR A 255 2.76 12.85 5.82
C THR A 255 2.23 12.17 4.55
N ALA A 256 1.41 12.89 3.76
CA ALA A 256 0.76 12.33 2.57
C ALA A 256 1.73 11.84 1.48
N ARG A 257 2.99 12.32 1.50
CA ARG A 257 4.04 11.84 0.58
C ARG A 257 4.83 10.65 1.12
N VAL A 258 4.69 10.34 2.41
CA VAL A 258 5.44 9.26 3.07
C VAL A 258 4.98 7.89 2.59
N GLY A 259 3.67 7.73 2.36
CA GLY A 259 3.07 6.48 1.94
C GLY A 259 1.56 6.46 2.16
N ALA A 260 0.99 5.28 2.05
CA ALA A 260 -0.45 5.05 2.22
C ALA A 260 -0.70 3.80 3.08
N GLY A 261 -1.80 3.81 3.81
CA GLY A 261 -2.21 2.75 4.72
C GLY A 261 -2.40 1.36 4.09
N VAL A 262 -2.51 1.30 2.76
CA VAL A 262 -2.61 0.05 2.00
C VAL A 262 -1.27 -0.68 1.85
N CYS A 263 -0.14 0.02 2.03
CA CYS A 263 1.22 -0.54 1.85
C CYS A 263 2.17 0.07 2.89
N MET A 264 2.09 -0.39 4.14
CA MET A 264 2.91 0.10 5.25
C MET A 264 3.24 -1.03 6.23
N ALA A 265 4.42 -0.95 6.85
CA ALA A 265 4.81 -1.80 7.96
C ALA A 265 5.44 -0.99 9.10
N MET A 266 5.37 -1.50 10.31
CA MET A 266 5.85 -0.82 11.51
C MET A 266 6.40 -1.84 12.50
N ARG A 267 7.46 -1.48 13.22
CA ARG A 267 7.89 -2.27 14.38
C ARG A 267 6.78 -2.31 15.42
N ARG A 268 6.57 -3.47 16.00
CA ARG A 268 5.53 -3.67 16.99
C ARG A 268 5.79 -2.88 18.28
N ASP A 269 7.03 -2.80 18.73
CA ASP A 269 7.42 -2.02 19.91
C ASP A 269 7.18 -0.51 19.69
N VAL A 270 7.52 0.02 18.52
CA VAL A 270 7.22 1.41 18.15
C VAL A 270 5.70 1.66 18.16
N LEU A 271 4.88 0.75 17.61
CA LEU A 271 3.41 0.86 17.69
C LEU A 271 2.90 0.89 19.13
N MET A 272 3.53 0.14 20.03
CA MET A 272 3.17 0.14 21.45
C MET A 272 3.59 1.44 22.14
N GLU A 273 4.69 2.05 21.75
CA GLU A 273 5.21 3.32 22.27
C GLU A 273 4.37 4.51 21.81
N VAL A 274 4.18 4.67 20.50
CA VAL A 274 3.42 5.80 19.93
C VAL A 274 1.91 5.68 20.18
N GLY A 275 1.46 4.50 20.58
CA GLY A 275 0.06 4.22 20.89
C GLY A 275 -0.80 3.89 19.67
N PRO A 276 -2.09 3.57 19.90
CA PRO A 276 -2.99 3.03 18.89
C PRO A 276 -3.32 4.04 17.78
N PHE A 277 -3.80 3.53 16.64
CA PHE A 277 -4.47 4.35 15.63
C PHE A 277 -5.64 5.12 16.26
N ASP A 278 -5.75 6.42 15.96
CA ASP A 278 -6.80 7.26 16.52
C ASP A 278 -8.19 6.83 16.03
N PRO A 279 -9.09 6.38 16.94
CA PRO A 279 -10.41 5.88 16.55
C PRO A 279 -11.37 6.98 16.04
N ALA A 280 -10.99 8.24 16.08
CA ALA A 280 -11.71 9.35 15.47
C ALA A 280 -11.36 9.53 13.98
N LEU A 281 -10.23 8.96 13.53
CA LEU A 281 -9.74 9.01 12.15
C LEU A 281 -10.05 7.71 11.39
N GLY A 282 -9.99 7.78 10.06
CA GLY A 282 -10.08 6.63 9.17
C GLY A 282 -11.46 6.34 8.62
N ALA A 283 -11.50 5.43 7.65
CA ALA A 283 -12.74 4.95 7.03
C ALA A 283 -13.72 4.44 8.09
N GLY A 284 -15.02 4.70 7.86
CA GLY A 284 -16.08 4.33 8.82
C GLY A 284 -16.27 5.32 9.98
N THR A 285 -15.54 6.44 9.99
CA THR A 285 -15.70 7.56 10.93
C THR A 285 -16.22 8.81 10.22
N SER A 286 -16.46 9.90 10.97
CA SER A 286 -16.84 11.19 10.39
C SER A 286 -15.72 11.83 9.57
N THR A 287 -14.45 11.58 9.90
CA THR A 287 -13.28 12.12 9.19
C THR A 287 -12.94 11.33 7.92
N ARG A 288 -13.30 10.05 7.86
CA ARG A 288 -13.16 9.14 6.71
C ARG A 288 -11.75 8.87 6.19
N GLY A 289 -10.71 9.34 6.87
CA GLY A 289 -9.30 9.16 6.50
C GLY A 289 -8.35 9.80 7.50
N GLY A 290 -7.04 9.74 7.20
CA GLY A 290 -5.98 10.42 7.94
C GLY A 290 -5.38 9.62 9.09
N GLU A 291 -5.81 8.39 9.33
CA GLU A 291 -5.32 7.55 10.43
C GLU A 291 -3.89 7.03 10.19
N ASP A 292 -3.54 6.77 8.95
CA ASP A 292 -2.20 6.39 8.52
C ASP A 292 -1.25 7.60 8.59
N LEU A 293 -1.68 8.74 8.10
CA LEU A 293 -0.92 9.99 8.15
C LEU A 293 -0.62 10.41 9.58
N ASP A 294 -1.60 10.29 10.50
CA ASP A 294 -1.42 10.54 11.92
C ASP A 294 -0.38 9.58 12.53
N MET A 295 -0.44 8.31 12.16
CA MET A 295 0.51 7.32 12.65
C MET A 295 1.93 7.63 12.19
N PHE A 296 2.13 7.94 10.90
CA PHE A 296 3.44 8.34 10.38
C PHE A 296 3.98 9.60 11.08
N ALA A 297 3.13 10.60 11.29
CA ALA A 297 3.55 11.83 11.99
C ALA A 297 4.00 11.54 13.44
N ARG A 298 3.30 10.66 14.15
CA ARG A 298 3.66 10.28 15.53
C ARG A 298 4.95 9.45 15.57
N ILE A 299 5.18 8.56 14.64
CA ILE A 299 6.45 7.81 14.50
C ILE A 299 7.61 8.78 14.23
N LEU A 300 7.45 9.71 13.29
CA LEU A 300 8.49 10.70 13.01
C LEU A 300 8.79 11.63 14.21
N ALA A 301 7.79 11.87 15.07
CA ALA A 301 7.96 12.68 16.27
C ALA A 301 8.80 12.00 17.37
N THR A 302 8.98 10.68 17.35
CA THR A 302 9.91 9.99 18.28
C THR A 302 11.38 10.20 17.91
N GLY A 303 11.66 10.70 16.71
CA GLY A 303 13.02 10.82 16.17
C GLY A 303 13.44 9.61 15.32
N ASP A 304 12.57 8.64 15.17
CA ASP A 304 12.76 7.49 14.29
C ASP A 304 12.59 7.86 12.82
N VAL A 305 12.94 6.92 11.95
CA VAL A 305 12.83 7.09 10.50
C VAL A 305 11.81 6.13 9.89
N ILE A 306 11.21 6.59 8.80
CA ILE A 306 10.39 5.76 7.92
C ILE A 306 11.13 5.59 6.60
N VAL A 307 11.30 4.36 6.14
CA VAL A 307 11.97 4.05 4.87
C VAL A 307 10.91 3.73 3.82
N HIS A 308 10.95 4.46 2.71
CA HIS A 308 10.17 4.10 1.54
C HIS A 308 10.95 3.11 0.67
N THR A 309 10.33 1.96 0.39
CA THR A 309 10.88 0.92 -0.47
C THR A 309 10.00 0.72 -1.71
N PRO A 310 10.45 1.12 -2.90
CA PRO A 310 9.64 1.00 -4.11
C PRO A 310 9.42 -0.46 -4.56
N ASP A 311 10.20 -1.43 -4.04
CA ASP A 311 10.02 -2.84 -4.37
C ASP A 311 8.83 -3.48 -3.63
N ALA A 312 8.38 -2.85 -2.55
CA ALA A 312 7.14 -3.25 -1.87
C ALA A 312 5.92 -2.72 -2.65
N LEU A 313 5.38 -3.56 -3.51
CA LEU A 313 4.32 -3.22 -4.45
C LEU A 313 3.00 -3.84 -4.05
N VAL A 314 1.92 -3.05 -4.09
CA VAL A 314 0.55 -3.53 -4.12
C VAL A 314 -0.18 -3.00 -5.35
N HIS A 315 -1.06 -3.81 -5.94
CA HIS A 315 -2.01 -3.39 -6.95
C HIS A 315 -3.36 -3.14 -6.29
N HIS A 316 -3.78 -1.87 -6.23
CA HIS A 316 -5.02 -1.47 -5.56
C HIS A 316 -6.14 -1.21 -6.56
N ARG A 317 -7.33 -1.75 -6.31
CA ARG A 317 -8.51 -1.48 -7.13
C ARG A 317 -9.14 -0.16 -6.72
N HIS A 318 -8.95 0.85 -7.54
CA HIS A 318 -9.58 2.16 -7.34
C HIS A 318 -11.09 2.10 -7.55
N ARG A 319 -11.81 3.12 -7.05
CA ARG A 319 -13.26 3.23 -7.19
C ARG A 319 -13.66 3.24 -8.65
N VAL A 320 -14.62 2.40 -9.01
CA VAL A 320 -15.07 2.20 -10.40
C VAL A 320 -16.05 3.25 -10.89
N ASP A 321 -16.72 3.96 -9.96
CA ASP A 321 -17.75 4.96 -10.25
C ASP A 321 -17.40 6.34 -9.68
N GLU A 322 -18.00 7.38 -10.26
CA GLU A 322 -17.76 8.78 -9.89
C GLU A 322 -18.22 9.09 -8.46
N ALA A 323 -19.29 8.45 -7.99
CA ALA A 323 -19.80 8.69 -6.64
C ALA A 323 -18.85 8.12 -5.57
N GLY A 324 -18.29 6.92 -5.82
CA GLY A 324 -17.27 6.31 -4.99
C GLY A 324 -16.00 7.15 -4.95
N LEU A 325 -15.55 7.66 -6.11
CA LEU A 325 -14.40 8.55 -6.21
C LEU A 325 -14.63 9.87 -5.46
N ASP A 326 -15.77 10.54 -5.65
CA ASP A 326 -16.11 11.77 -4.92
C ASP A 326 -16.10 11.53 -3.41
N LYS A 327 -16.70 10.44 -2.96
CA LYS A 327 -16.71 10.05 -1.55
C LYS A 327 -15.30 9.84 -1.01
N GLN A 328 -14.39 9.22 -1.78
CA GLN A 328 -12.99 8.99 -1.41
C GLN A 328 -12.23 10.33 -1.33
N ILE A 329 -12.33 11.18 -2.35
CA ILE A 329 -11.64 12.48 -2.38
C ILE A 329 -12.11 13.38 -1.21
N ARG A 330 -13.42 13.43 -0.94
CA ARG A 330 -13.96 14.15 0.23
C ARG A 330 -13.46 13.55 1.54
N GLY A 331 -13.35 12.22 1.60
CA GLY A 331 -12.79 11.51 2.75
C GLY A 331 -11.34 11.90 3.00
N ASN A 332 -10.50 11.89 1.96
CA ASN A 332 -9.10 12.31 2.05
C ASN A 332 -8.97 13.77 2.52
N GLY A 333 -9.80 14.67 1.97
CA GLY A 333 -9.82 16.09 2.38
C GLY A 333 -10.26 16.27 3.83
N SER A 334 -11.30 15.58 4.28
CA SER A 334 -11.77 15.68 5.68
C SER A 334 -10.80 15.04 6.67
N GLY A 335 -10.15 13.93 6.30
CA GLY A 335 -9.09 13.31 7.08
C GLY A 335 -7.88 14.23 7.24
N MET A 336 -7.45 14.86 6.15
CA MET A 336 -6.36 15.85 6.20
C MET A 336 -6.71 17.06 7.09
N ALA A 337 -7.92 17.61 6.97
CA ALA A 337 -8.38 18.71 7.81
C ALA A 337 -8.42 18.32 9.29
N ALA A 338 -8.86 17.11 9.62
CA ALA A 338 -8.86 16.60 10.99
C ALA A 338 -7.43 16.42 11.53
N LEU A 339 -6.51 15.91 10.72
CA LEU A 339 -5.09 15.78 11.08
C LEU A 339 -4.47 17.15 11.38
N LEU A 340 -4.66 18.12 10.50
CA LEU A 340 -4.16 19.50 10.72
C LEU A 340 -4.75 20.13 11.98
N THR A 341 -6.05 19.92 12.23
CA THR A 341 -6.70 20.41 13.46
C THR A 341 -6.08 19.77 14.70
N LYS A 342 -5.87 18.44 14.68
CA LYS A 342 -5.23 17.71 15.78
C LYS A 342 -3.81 18.21 16.07
N ALA A 343 -3.06 18.62 15.05
CA ALA A 343 -1.69 19.12 15.21
C ALA A 343 -1.61 20.55 15.82
N ILE A 344 -2.73 21.28 15.86
CA ILE A 344 -2.79 22.67 16.40
C ILE A 344 -3.25 22.66 17.87
N ILE A 345 -3.97 21.64 18.30
CA ILE A 345 -4.49 21.49 19.66
C ILE A 345 -3.47 20.82 20.58
#